data_555d4a9da884c5a22a32669640927405
#
_entry.id   555d4a9da884c5a22a32669640927405
#
_cell.length_a   1.000
_cell.length_b   1.000
_cell.length_c   1.000
_cell.angle_alpha   90.00
_cell.angle_beta   90.00
_cell.angle_gamma   90.00
#
_symmetry.space_group_name_H-M   'P 1'
#
loop_
_entity.id
_entity.type
_entity.pdbx_description
1 polymer ?
#
loop_
_entity_poly.entity_id
_entity_poly.type
_entity_poly.pdbx_seq_one_letter_code
_entity_poly.pdbx_strand_id
1 'polypeptide(L)'
;MFTLIDQLQETTDCYYIDFLPEKMNGSNYFEIEEFFYTTYIKDFSKKIVRIIVKILGYYPAQIYLTEFPDQSDNNFISLYPVGEDIRNIPLTELDKLISHVIINDVSSVQIIFGDAEKSLISINGGFSIDIYNISEKELKLFNILIEQEKLFLRKQESRA
;
A
#
# COMPACT_ATOMS: atom_id res chain seq x y z
N MET A 1 -15.97 8.56 -5.61
CA MET A 1 -14.77 8.09 -4.94
C MET A 1 -14.09 6.92 -5.63
N PHE A 2 -14.75 5.82 -5.89
CA PHE A 2 -14.19 4.73 -6.70
C PHE A 2 -13.74 5.22 -8.09
N THR A 3 -14.47 6.16 -8.67
CA THR A 3 -14.08 6.80 -9.94
C THR A 3 -12.72 7.49 -9.85
N LEU A 4 -12.44 8.22 -8.77
CA LEU A 4 -11.15 8.87 -8.58
C LEU A 4 -10.02 7.84 -8.39
N ILE A 5 -10.27 6.80 -7.60
CA ILE A 5 -9.31 5.71 -7.41
C ILE A 5 -9.00 5.04 -8.74
N ASP A 6 -10.02 4.70 -9.51
CA ASP A 6 -9.85 4.09 -10.83
C ASP A 6 -9.05 4.99 -11.78
N GLN A 7 -9.36 6.29 -11.81
CA GLN A 7 -8.62 7.26 -12.62
C GLN A 7 -7.16 7.34 -12.23
N LEU A 8 -6.86 7.34 -10.93
CA LEU A 8 -5.48 7.38 -10.45
C LEU A 8 -4.72 6.11 -10.78
N GLN A 9 -5.37 4.95 -10.68
CA GLN A 9 -4.77 3.65 -11.03
C GLN A 9 -4.51 3.49 -12.54
N GLU A 10 -5.20 4.25 -13.37
CA GLU A 10 -4.97 4.28 -14.82
C GLU A 10 -3.79 5.16 -15.23
N THR A 11 -3.25 5.97 -14.33
CA THR A 11 -2.10 6.83 -14.67
C THR A 11 -0.86 5.98 -14.97
N THR A 12 -0.06 6.43 -15.92
CA THR A 12 1.20 5.77 -16.29
C THR A 12 2.31 6.00 -15.27
N ASP A 13 2.13 6.98 -14.38
CA ASP A 13 3.10 7.34 -13.35
C ASP A 13 2.85 6.50 -12.10
N CYS A 14 3.40 5.29 -12.11
CA CYS A 14 3.23 4.32 -11.04
C CYS A 14 4.58 3.88 -10.48
N TYR A 15 4.68 3.86 -9.16
CA TYR A 15 5.80 3.32 -8.40
C TYR A 15 5.32 2.16 -7.54
N TYR A 16 6.24 1.32 -7.10
CA TYR A 16 5.92 0.26 -6.14
C TYR A 16 7.03 0.15 -5.09
N ILE A 17 6.67 -0.41 -3.95
CA ILE A 17 7.61 -0.65 -2.85
C ILE A 17 8.10 -2.09 -2.94
N ASP A 18 9.41 -2.26 -3.13
CA ASP A 18 10.05 -3.56 -3.23
C ASP A 18 10.80 -3.88 -1.92
N PHE A 19 10.82 -5.14 -1.57
CA PHE A 19 11.55 -5.63 -0.39
C PHE A 19 12.93 -6.18 -0.75
N LEU A 20 13.23 -6.36 -2.03
CA LEU A 20 14.52 -6.87 -2.50
C LEU A 20 15.44 -5.72 -2.94
N PRO A 21 16.75 -5.76 -2.63
CA PRO A 21 17.68 -4.70 -3.00
C PRO A 21 17.90 -4.60 -4.51
N GLU A 22 17.73 -5.69 -5.24
CA GLU A 22 17.85 -5.73 -6.69
C GLU A 22 16.55 -6.25 -7.31
N LYS A 23 16.15 -5.64 -8.42
CA LYS A 23 14.97 -6.08 -9.16
C LYS A 23 15.21 -7.48 -9.70
N MET A 24 14.40 -8.43 -9.28
CA MET A 24 14.45 -9.80 -9.75
C MET A 24 13.54 -9.98 -10.97
N ASN A 25 14.15 -10.45 -12.06
CA ASN A 25 13.43 -10.88 -13.26
C ASN A 25 13.75 -12.34 -13.51
N GLY A 26 12.76 -13.21 -13.58
CA GLY A 26 12.98 -14.60 -13.96
C GLY A 26 12.12 -15.60 -13.20
N SER A 27 12.35 -16.89 -13.51
CA SER A 27 11.55 -18.00 -13.01
C SER A 27 11.66 -18.24 -11.49
N ASN A 28 12.73 -17.75 -10.86
CA ASN A 28 12.95 -17.96 -9.42
C ASN A 28 12.23 -16.92 -8.54
N TYR A 29 11.63 -15.88 -9.13
CA TYR A 29 10.97 -14.83 -8.36
C TYR A 29 9.85 -15.37 -7.48
N PHE A 30 9.03 -16.28 -8.01
CA PHE A 30 7.90 -16.83 -7.25
C PHE A 30 8.34 -17.66 -6.04
N GLU A 31 9.43 -18.43 -6.17
CA GLU A 31 9.97 -19.20 -5.05
C GLU A 31 10.52 -18.29 -3.96
N ILE A 32 11.21 -17.22 -4.35
CA ILE A 32 11.75 -16.22 -3.42
C ILE A 32 10.60 -15.48 -2.73
N GLU A 33 9.59 -15.05 -3.48
CA GLU A 33 8.42 -14.39 -2.93
C GLU A 33 7.69 -15.29 -1.93
N GLU A 34 7.47 -16.55 -2.25
CA GLU A 34 6.84 -17.52 -1.36
C GLU A 34 7.63 -17.71 -0.07
N PHE A 35 8.96 -17.83 -0.17
CA PHE A 35 9.84 -17.92 1.00
C PHE A 35 9.69 -16.68 1.91
N PHE A 36 9.74 -15.48 1.34
CA PHE A 36 9.59 -14.25 2.12
C PHE A 36 8.16 -14.05 2.63
N TYR A 37 7.16 -14.54 1.91
CA TYR A 37 5.78 -14.51 2.39
C TYR A 37 5.62 -15.30 3.70
N THR A 38 6.30 -16.42 3.84
CA THR A 38 6.24 -17.22 5.06
C THR A 38 7.13 -16.71 6.18
N THR A 39 8.27 -16.07 5.85
CA THR A 39 9.29 -15.71 6.84
C THR A 39 9.37 -14.21 7.15
N TYR A 40 8.89 -13.35 6.26
CA TYR A 40 9.15 -11.91 6.33
C TYR A 40 7.90 -11.03 6.25
N ILE A 41 6.75 -11.56 5.80
CA ILE A 41 5.56 -10.73 5.56
C ILE A 41 5.12 -9.92 6.78
N LYS A 42 5.27 -10.46 7.98
CA LYS A 42 4.92 -9.76 9.23
C LYS A 42 5.81 -8.53 9.45
N ASP A 43 7.11 -8.66 9.25
CA ASP A 43 8.04 -7.53 9.35
C ASP A 43 7.80 -6.51 8.26
N PHE A 44 7.52 -6.96 7.04
CA PHE A 44 7.16 -6.10 5.94
C PHE A 44 5.90 -5.28 6.26
N SER A 45 4.86 -5.91 6.78
CA SER A 45 3.63 -5.21 7.15
C SER A 45 3.88 -4.12 8.19
N LYS A 46 4.71 -4.38 9.20
CA LYS A 46 5.08 -3.38 10.21
C LYS A 46 5.84 -2.20 9.60
N LYS A 47 6.72 -2.48 8.66
CA LYS A 47 7.46 -1.43 7.94
C LYS A 47 6.51 -0.56 7.12
N ILE A 48 5.59 -1.16 6.41
CA ILE A 48 4.58 -0.42 5.64
C ILE A 48 3.72 0.44 6.56
N VAL A 49 3.25 -0.08 7.68
CA VAL A 49 2.48 0.69 8.66
C VAL A 49 3.27 1.91 9.13
N ARG A 50 4.55 1.76 9.48
CA ARG A 50 5.38 2.90 9.90
C ARG A 50 5.52 3.95 8.81
N ILE A 51 5.71 3.53 7.57
CA ILE A 51 5.77 4.44 6.42
C ILE A 51 4.45 5.20 6.27
N ILE A 52 3.33 4.50 6.28
CA ILE A 52 2.00 5.09 6.13
C ILE A 52 1.71 6.09 7.25
N VAL A 53 1.95 5.73 8.49
CA VAL A 53 1.71 6.63 9.65
C VAL A 53 2.54 7.91 9.51
N LYS A 54 3.79 7.82 9.07
CA LYS A 54 4.62 9.00 8.82
C LYS A 54 4.06 9.86 7.68
N ILE A 55 3.61 9.25 6.59
CA ILE A 55 2.98 9.97 5.47
C ILE A 55 1.72 10.71 5.95
N LEU A 56 0.89 10.07 6.75
CA LEU A 56 -0.31 10.71 7.32
C LEU A 56 0.02 11.90 8.23
N GLY A 57 1.21 11.91 8.82
CA GLY A 57 1.70 13.05 9.57
C GLY A 57 2.12 14.23 8.69
N TYR A 58 2.48 13.99 7.44
CA TYR A 58 2.88 15.03 6.49
C TYR A 58 1.72 15.54 5.63
N TYR A 59 0.77 14.69 5.28
CA TYR A 59 -0.29 15.00 4.33
C TYR A 59 -1.65 14.62 4.88
N PRO A 60 -2.66 15.50 4.77
CA PRO A 60 -4.04 15.07 5.00
C PRO A 60 -4.42 14.02 3.96
N ALA A 61 -5.08 12.98 4.42
CA ALA A 61 -5.41 11.85 3.58
C ALA A 61 -6.83 11.34 3.82
N GLN A 62 -7.39 10.70 2.82
CA GLN A 62 -8.63 9.93 2.90
C GLN A 62 -8.27 8.44 2.76
N ILE A 63 -8.88 7.59 3.55
CA ILE A 63 -8.56 6.17 3.63
C ILE A 63 -9.82 5.36 3.36
N TYR A 64 -9.73 4.40 2.43
CA TYR A 64 -10.86 3.59 2.00
C TYR A 64 -10.50 2.12 1.90
N LEU A 65 -11.44 1.26 2.27
CA LEU A 65 -11.45 -0.14 1.82
C LEU A 65 -12.23 -0.21 0.51
N THR A 66 -11.71 -0.89 -0.49
CA THR A 66 -12.32 -0.95 -1.81
C THR A 66 -12.74 -2.34 -2.28
N GLU A 67 -12.27 -3.38 -1.62
CA GLU A 67 -12.66 -4.74 -1.92
C GLU A 67 -13.43 -5.34 -0.74
N PHE A 68 -14.52 -6.04 -1.05
CA PHE A 68 -15.27 -6.76 -0.03
C PHE A 68 -14.43 -7.94 0.47
N PRO A 69 -14.32 -8.11 1.80
CA PRO A 69 -13.62 -9.27 2.34
C PRO A 69 -14.36 -10.56 1.97
N ASP A 70 -13.62 -11.63 1.80
CA ASP A 70 -14.22 -12.96 1.61
C ASP A 70 -15.09 -13.30 2.82
N GLN A 71 -16.20 -13.99 2.57
CA GLN A 71 -17.13 -14.43 3.63
C GLN A 71 -16.45 -15.32 4.68
N SER A 72 -15.33 -15.94 4.37
CA SER A 72 -14.55 -16.73 5.31
C SER A 72 -13.77 -15.89 6.34
N ASP A 73 -13.57 -14.59 6.07
CA ASP A 73 -12.88 -13.69 6.98
C ASP A 73 -13.88 -12.88 7.81
N ASN A 74 -14.45 -13.53 8.80
CA ASN A 74 -15.59 -13.01 9.56
C ASN A 74 -15.28 -11.95 10.59
N ASN A 75 -13.98 -11.65 10.90
CA ASN A 75 -13.73 -11.09 12.23
C ASN A 75 -13.20 -9.67 12.26
N PHE A 76 -12.56 -9.15 11.21
CA PHE A 76 -11.90 -7.86 11.36
C PHE A 76 -12.32 -6.84 10.30
N ILE A 77 -12.24 -7.20 9.03
CA ILE A 77 -12.51 -6.26 7.93
C ILE A 77 -14.01 -6.00 7.79
N SER A 78 -14.87 -6.95 8.15
CA SER A 78 -16.33 -6.76 8.15
C SER A 78 -16.81 -5.65 9.10
N LEU A 79 -15.96 -5.18 10.01
CA LEU A 79 -16.25 -4.05 10.90
C LEU A 79 -16.11 -2.69 10.20
N TYR A 80 -15.48 -2.64 9.04
CA TYR A 80 -15.23 -1.39 8.33
C TYR A 80 -16.04 -1.34 7.04
N PRO A 81 -16.76 -0.22 6.80
CA PRO A 81 -17.55 -0.09 5.59
C PRO A 81 -16.68 0.09 4.36
N VAL A 82 -16.98 -0.66 3.30
CA VAL A 82 -16.33 -0.50 2.00
C VAL A 82 -16.80 0.79 1.35
N GLY A 83 -15.86 1.58 0.85
CA GLY A 83 -16.16 2.82 0.14
C GLY A 83 -16.41 4.05 1.00
N GLU A 84 -16.32 3.95 2.31
CA GLU A 84 -16.42 5.07 3.22
C GLU A 84 -15.03 5.48 3.74
N ASP A 85 -14.84 6.79 3.96
CA ASP A 85 -13.59 7.33 4.49
C ASP A 85 -13.42 6.98 5.96
N ILE A 86 -12.41 6.19 6.28
CA ILE A 86 -12.13 5.73 7.64
C ILE A 86 -10.91 6.42 8.26
N ARG A 87 -10.52 7.61 7.77
CA ARG A 87 -9.31 8.32 8.26
C ARG A 87 -9.32 8.64 9.75
N ASN A 88 -10.49 8.64 10.38
CA ASN A 88 -10.64 9.01 11.80
C ASN A 88 -10.52 7.82 12.76
N ILE A 89 -10.27 6.61 12.29
CA ILE A 89 -10.04 5.47 13.19
C ILE A 89 -8.73 5.67 13.96
N PRO A 90 -8.61 5.14 15.19
CA PRO A 90 -7.34 5.20 15.93
C PRO A 90 -6.19 4.57 15.14
N LEU A 91 -4.98 5.10 15.30
CA LEU A 91 -3.80 4.56 14.62
C LEU A 91 -3.53 3.09 14.96
N THR A 92 -3.87 2.65 16.17
CA THR A 92 -3.77 1.24 16.55
C THR A 92 -4.70 0.34 15.75
N GLU A 93 -5.89 0.84 15.41
CA GLU A 93 -6.82 0.10 14.54
C GLU A 93 -6.38 0.14 13.09
N LEU A 94 -5.86 1.26 12.63
CA LEU A 94 -5.29 1.38 11.27
C LEU A 94 -4.12 0.42 11.09
N ASP A 95 -3.24 0.31 12.08
CA ASP A 95 -2.13 -0.65 12.11
C ASP A 95 -2.66 -2.09 11.93
N LYS A 96 -3.62 -2.48 12.74
CA LYS A 96 -4.23 -3.81 12.66
C LYS A 96 -4.88 -4.06 11.30
N LEU A 97 -5.58 -3.06 10.76
CA LEU A 97 -6.25 -3.16 9.46
C LEU A 97 -5.26 -3.37 8.33
N ILE A 98 -4.24 -2.53 8.24
CA ILE A 98 -3.21 -2.62 7.19
C ILE A 98 -2.45 -3.94 7.30
N SER A 99 -2.04 -4.31 8.51
CA SER A 99 -1.33 -5.56 8.76
C SER A 99 -2.17 -6.78 8.35
N HIS A 100 -3.45 -6.77 8.67
CA HIS A 100 -4.37 -7.85 8.31
C HIS A 100 -4.53 -7.98 6.79
N VAL A 101 -4.70 -6.85 6.10
CA VAL A 101 -4.81 -6.82 4.62
C VAL A 101 -3.53 -7.40 3.99
N ILE A 102 -2.37 -6.96 4.44
CA ILE A 102 -1.09 -7.41 3.89
C ILE A 102 -0.86 -8.90 4.15
N ILE A 103 -1.03 -9.34 5.38
CA ILE A 103 -0.71 -10.71 5.79
C ILE A 103 -1.70 -11.73 5.22
N ASN A 104 -2.98 -11.40 5.20
CA ASN A 104 -4.04 -12.34 4.82
C ASN A 104 -4.60 -12.17 3.41
N ASP A 105 -4.20 -11.11 2.71
CA ASP A 105 -4.64 -10.83 1.32
C ASP A 105 -6.16 -10.84 1.16
N VAL A 106 -6.85 -10.10 2.01
CA VAL A 106 -8.33 -10.19 2.11
C VAL A 106 -9.09 -8.95 1.63
N SER A 107 -8.39 -7.88 1.30
CA SER A 107 -9.00 -6.63 0.81
C SER A 107 -7.92 -5.73 0.25
N SER A 108 -8.27 -4.48 -0.06
CA SER A 108 -7.32 -3.45 -0.44
C SER A 108 -7.62 -2.16 0.32
N VAL A 109 -6.55 -1.50 0.80
CA VAL A 109 -6.63 -0.19 1.44
C VAL A 109 -6.13 0.85 0.45
N GLN A 110 -6.94 1.87 0.18
CA GLN A 110 -6.61 2.96 -0.72
C GLN A 110 -6.45 4.24 0.10
N ILE A 111 -5.31 4.91 -0.06
CA ILE A 111 -5.01 6.16 0.63
C ILE A 111 -4.82 7.25 -0.41
N ILE A 112 -5.73 8.22 -0.41
CA ILE A 112 -5.71 9.38 -1.30
C ILE A 112 -5.16 10.57 -0.53
N PHE A 113 -4.14 11.21 -1.04
CA PHE A 113 -3.49 12.36 -0.40
C PHE A 113 -3.08 13.40 -1.44
N GLY A 114 -2.59 14.56 -0.98
CA GLY A 114 -2.15 15.66 -1.81
C GLY A 114 -3.14 16.82 -1.87
N ASP A 115 -2.67 17.96 -2.37
CA ASP A 115 -3.46 19.20 -2.43
C ASP A 115 -4.27 19.31 -3.72
N ALA A 116 -3.77 20.03 -4.71
CA ALA A 116 -4.49 20.27 -5.97
C ALA A 116 -4.55 19.01 -6.83
N GLU A 117 -3.43 18.31 -6.97
CA GLU A 117 -3.37 17.02 -7.64
C GLU A 117 -3.32 15.91 -6.59
N LYS A 118 -4.18 14.93 -6.74
CA LYS A 118 -4.26 13.80 -5.82
C LYS A 118 -3.32 12.69 -6.22
N SER A 119 -2.73 12.08 -5.20
CA SER A 119 -1.88 10.89 -5.30
C SER A 119 -2.56 9.74 -4.57
N LEU A 120 -2.21 8.52 -4.93
CA LEU A 120 -2.82 7.31 -4.38
C LEU A 120 -1.76 6.33 -3.93
N ILE A 121 -1.92 5.81 -2.71
CA ILE A 121 -1.22 4.61 -2.27
C ILE A 121 -2.23 3.47 -2.23
N SER A 122 -1.96 2.41 -2.97
CA SER A 122 -2.80 1.22 -3.02
C SER A 122 -2.10 0.08 -2.30
N ILE A 123 -2.63 -0.31 -1.14
CA ILE A 123 -2.11 -1.42 -0.34
C ILE A 123 -2.97 -2.64 -0.66
N ASN A 124 -2.38 -3.55 -1.41
CA ASN A 124 -3.00 -4.82 -1.75
C ASN A 124 -2.43 -5.91 -0.84
N GLY A 125 -2.91 -7.13 -0.96
CA GLY A 125 -2.38 -8.23 -0.17
C GLY A 125 -0.95 -8.60 -0.53
N GLY A 126 -0.23 -9.23 0.40
CA GLY A 126 1.15 -9.62 0.21
C GLY A 126 2.09 -8.42 0.06
N PHE A 127 3.04 -8.51 -0.87
CA PHE A 127 4.05 -7.47 -1.09
C PHE A 127 3.65 -6.42 -2.13
N SER A 128 2.37 -6.34 -2.47
CA SER A 128 1.87 -5.46 -3.53
C SER A 128 1.44 -4.10 -2.96
N ILE A 129 2.35 -3.13 -2.97
CA ILE A 129 2.12 -1.75 -2.56
C ILE A 129 2.46 -0.85 -3.74
N ASP A 130 1.44 -0.21 -4.32
CA ASP A 130 1.60 0.65 -5.49
C ASP A 130 1.30 2.10 -5.15
N ILE A 131 2.00 3.01 -5.82
CA ILE A 131 1.88 4.46 -5.61
C ILE A 131 1.67 5.12 -6.97
N TYR A 132 0.59 5.86 -7.09
CA TYR A 132 0.16 6.47 -8.37
C TYR A 132 0.15 7.99 -8.28
N ASN A 133 0.57 8.62 -9.36
CA ASN A 133 0.49 10.06 -9.59
C ASN A 133 1.19 10.91 -8.53
N ILE A 134 2.33 10.45 -8.05
CA ILE A 134 3.11 11.13 -7.01
C ILE A 134 3.88 12.31 -7.60
N SER A 135 3.89 13.47 -6.92
CA SER A 135 4.68 14.63 -7.30
C SER A 135 6.17 14.41 -7.00
N GLU A 136 7.05 15.19 -7.63
CA GLU A 136 8.50 15.11 -7.37
C GLU A 136 8.83 15.39 -5.90
N LYS A 137 8.15 16.34 -5.28
CA LYS A 137 8.35 16.67 -3.87
C LYS A 137 7.96 15.52 -2.95
N GLU A 138 6.80 14.92 -3.22
CA GLU A 138 6.32 13.75 -2.48
C GLU A 138 7.23 12.55 -2.70
N LEU A 139 7.70 12.36 -3.92
CA LEU A 139 8.61 11.26 -4.27
C LEU A 139 9.91 11.30 -3.46
N LYS A 140 10.48 12.49 -3.27
CA LYS A 140 11.68 12.66 -2.45
C LYS A 140 11.45 12.24 -1.01
N LEU A 141 10.34 12.68 -0.42
CA LEU A 141 9.98 12.31 0.95
C LEU A 141 9.73 10.80 1.07
N PHE A 142 8.97 10.24 0.15
CA PHE A 142 8.65 8.81 0.16
C PHE A 142 9.91 7.96 0.04
N ASN A 143 10.83 8.36 -0.82
CA ASN A 143 12.10 7.66 -0.98
C ASN A 143 12.87 7.59 0.34
N ILE A 144 12.95 8.73 1.05
CA ILE A 144 13.58 8.79 2.37
C ILE A 144 12.91 7.87 3.38
N LEU A 145 11.58 7.94 3.48
CA LEU A 145 10.81 7.14 4.43
C LEU A 145 10.92 5.63 4.14
N ILE A 146 10.89 5.26 2.87
CA ILE A 146 10.98 3.87 2.43
C ILE A 146 12.39 3.32 2.67
N GLU A 147 13.42 4.09 2.34
CA GLU A 147 14.82 3.69 2.58
C GLU A 147 15.16 3.55 4.06
N GLN A 148 14.56 4.37 4.92
CA GLN A 148 14.71 4.23 6.38
C GLN A 148 14.26 2.85 6.88
N GLU A 149 13.31 2.24 6.22
CA GLU A 149 12.81 0.90 6.54
C GLU A 149 13.55 -0.20 5.77
N LYS A 150 14.62 0.15 5.04
CA LYS A 150 15.38 -0.78 4.20
C LYS A 150 14.53 -1.45 3.13
N LEU A 151 13.56 -0.69 2.61
CA LEU A 151 12.77 -1.03 1.45
C LEU A 151 13.18 -0.14 0.28
N PHE A 152 12.69 -0.44 -0.91
CA PHE A 152 13.13 0.22 -2.15
C PHE A 152 11.93 0.70 -2.93
N LEU A 153 11.95 1.97 -3.33
CA LEU A 153 10.94 2.56 -4.20
C LEU A 153 11.39 2.43 -5.65
N ARG A 154 10.59 1.77 -6.48
CA ARG A 154 10.90 1.53 -7.88
C ARG A 154 9.80 2.07 -8.77
N LYS A 155 10.20 2.64 -9.90
CA LYS A 155 9.26 3.02 -10.95
C LYS A 155 8.81 1.79 -11.71
N GLN A 156 7.50 1.65 -11.90
CA GLN A 156 6.97 0.56 -12.70
C GLN A 156 7.25 0.86 -14.17
N GLU A 157 7.84 -0.12 -14.89
CA GLU A 157 8.06 0.00 -16.31
C GLU A 157 6.72 -0.09 -17.05
N SER A 158 6.52 0.81 -18.01
CA SER A 158 5.34 0.73 -18.86
C SER A 158 5.33 -0.61 -19.60
N ARG A 159 4.24 -1.33 -19.48
CA ARG A 159 4.03 -2.52 -20.29
C ARG A 159 3.86 -2.09 -21.75
N ALA A 160 4.86 -2.36 -22.53
CA ALA A 160 4.75 -2.18 -23.96
C ALA A 160 3.78 -3.20 -24.56
#